data_3a0ee8bc3e84b2092fcebe04fd8a851b
#
_entry.id   3a0ee8bc3e84b2092fcebe04fd8a851b
#
_cell.length_a   1.000
_cell.length_b   1.000
_cell.length_c   1.000
_cell.angle_alpha   90.00
_cell.angle_beta   90.00
_cell.angle_gamma   90.00
#
_symmetry.space_group_name_H-M   'P 1'
#
loop_
_entity.id
_entity.type
_entity.pdbx_description
1 polymer ?
#
loop_
_entity_poly.entity_id
_entity_poly.type
_entity_poly.pdbx_seq_one_letter_code
_entity_poly.pdbx_strand_id
1 'polypeptide(L)'
;MKFNNIAKLLILITFTIWVLVFTKITVNNIKDIRTLNSKIDSIINNNSNINYSYAHIPTFENKSPEEGIDEALAYYDIKHPTIVKAQAILETAHFSSDLCIKNNNLFGLYDSKNKKYYSYNHWWESIIAYKKTIQKRYENSRYYYMFLEDIEYAEDKEYINKLKEIAEGLE
;
A
#
# COMPACT_ATOMS: atom_id res chain seq x y z
N MET A 1 11.75 37.99 -56.83
CA MET A 1 12.66 36.84 -56.66
C MET A 1 13.59 36.92 -55.42
N LYS A 2 13.98 38.11 -54.94
CA LYS A 2 14.85 38.25 -53.73
C LYS A 2 14.17 37.95 -52.39
N PHE A 3 12.87 38.20 -52.26
CA PHE A 3 12.13 37.97 -51.01
C PHE A 3 12.05 36.49 -50.59
N ASN A 4 12.01 35.56 -51.50
CA ASN A 4 11.93 34.13 -51.23
C ASN A 4 13.23 33.54 -50.66
N ASN A 5 14.38 34.12 -50.98
CA ASN A 5 15.70 33.67 -50.47
C ASN A 5 15.96 34.15 -49.02
N ILE A 6 15.46 35.34 -48.65
CA ILE A 6 15.54 35.86 -47.28
C ILE A 6 14.65 35.03 -46.35
N ALA A 7 13.45 34.68 -46.76
CA ALA A 7 12.56 33.84 -45.96
C ALA A 7 13.15 32.44 -45.72
N LYS A 8 13.75 31.83 -46.74
CA LYS A 8 14.45 30.54 -46.58
C LYS A 8 15.63 30.63 -45.63
N LEU A 9 16.39 31.71 -45.68
CA LEU A 9 17.53 31.96 -44.80
C LEU A 9 17.06 32.11 -43.31
N LEU A 10 15.98 32.87 -43.10
CA LEU A 10 15.38 33.03 -41.76
C LEU A 10 14.88 31.71 -41.18
N ILE A 11 14.20 30.88 -41.97
CA ILE A 11 13.76 29.55 -41.55
C ILE A 11 14.94 28.67 -41.19
N LEU A 12 16.02 28.70 -41.99
CA LEU A 12 17.22 27.94 -41.70
C LEU A 12 17.90 28.37 -40.36
N ILE A 13 17.98 29.67 -40.12
CA ILE A 13 18.57 30.24 -38.89
C ILE A 13 17.70 29.86 -37.69
N THR A 14 16.38 29.97 -37.77
CA THR A 14 15.50 29.58 -36.64
C THR A 14 15.58 28.10 -36.38
N PHE A 15 15.65 27.26 -37.39
CA PHE A 15 15.81 25.82 -37.23
C PHE A 15 17.16 25.45 -36.56
N THR A 16 18.27 26.07 -36.98
CA THR A 16 19.57 25.82 -36.36
C THR A 16 19.64 26.26 -34.91
N ILE A 17 19.05 27.41 -34.56
CA ILE A 17 18.92 27.87 -33.18
C ILE A 17 18.09 26.87 -32.37
N TRP A 18 16.96 26.39 -32.88
CA TRP A 18 16.11 25.40 -32.22
C TRP A 18 16.86 24.09 -31.93
N VAL A 19 17.61 23.57 -32.92
CA VAL A 19 18.43 22.38 -32.77
C VAL A 19 19.50 22.58 -31.70
N LEU A 20 20.18 23.73 -31.65
CA LEU A 20 21.20 24.03 -30.65
C LEU A 20 20.60 24.13 -29.24
N VAL A 21 19.44 24.73 -29.08
CA VAL A 21 18.74 24.80 -27.79
C VAL A 21 18.30 23.41 -27.33
N PHE A 22 17.71 22.62 -28.24
CA PHE A 22 17.26 21.27 -27.93
C PHE A 22 18.42 20.35 -27.52
N THR A 23 19.55 20.39 -28.24
CA THR A 23 20.74 19.61 -27.89
C THR A 23 21.31 20.03 -26.54
N LYS A 24 21.32 21.32 -26.22
CA LYS A 24 21.79 21.82 -24.93
C LYS A 24 20.92 21.33 -23.77
N ILE A 25 19.59 21.35 -23.92
CA ILE A 25 18.63 20.82 -22.95
C ILE A 25 18.85 19.31 -22.74
N THR A 26 19.01 18.57 -23.82
CA THR A 26 19.22 17.11 -23.76
C THR A 26 20.52 16.77 -23.05
N VAL A 27 21.61 17.48 -23.32
CA VAL A 27 22.91 17.28 -22.66
C VAL A 27 22.84 17.61 -21.16
N ASN A 28 22.12 18.66 -20.77
CA ASN A 28 21.93 19.00 -19.37
C ASN A 28 21.13 17.91 -18.63
N ASN A 29 20.02 17.44 -19.22
CA ASN A 29 19.23 16.36 -18.66
C ASN A 29 20.06 15.07 -18.46
N ILE A 30 20.94 14.73 -19.41
CA ILE A 30 21.84 13.58 -19.28
C ILE A 30 22.85 13.78 -18.12
N LYS A 31 23.36 14.98 -17.92
CA LYS A 31 24.24 15.28 -16.78
C LYS A 31 23.51 15.14 -15.45
N ASP A 32 22.28 15.63 -15.37
CA ASP A 32 21.46 15.52 -14.16
C ASP A 32 21.14 14.06 -13.81
N ILE A 33 20.81 13.23 -14.82
CA ILE A 33 20.60 11.79 -14.64
C ILE A 33 21.87 11.10 -14.13
N ARG A 34 23.04 11.42 -14.68
CA ARG A 34 24.33 10.86 -14.21
C ARG A 34 24.64 11.25 -12.78
N THR A 35 24.35 12.49 -12.41
CA THR A 35 24.54 12.98 -11.04
C THR A 35 23.58 12.29 -10.06
N LEU A 36 22.34 12.08 -10.46
CA LEU A 36 21.36 11.31 -9.68
C LEU A 36 21.80 9.87 -9.50
N ASN A 37 22.24 9.20 -10.56
CA ASN A 37 22.74 7.83 -10.47
C ASN A 37 23.94 7.70 -9.55
N SER A 38 24.91 8.63 -9.64
CA SER A 38 26.08 8.61 -8.74
C SER A 38 25.69 8.83 -7.26
N LYS A 39 24.65 9.63 -6.98
CA LYS A 39 24.11 9.78 -5.62
C LYS A 39 23.41 8.52 -5.15
N ILE A 40 22.64 7.87 -6.02
CA ILE A 40 22.01 6.58 -5.73
C ILE A 40 23.07 5.52 -5.41
N ASP A 41 24.13 5.42 -6.24
CA ASP A 41 25.22 4.49 -6.00
C ASP A 41 25.94 4.77 -4.68
N SER A 42 26.13 6.04 -4.31
CA SER A 42 26.73 6.41 -3.03
C SER A 42 25.84 6.05 -1.83
N ILE A 43 24.53 6.19 -1.97
CA ILE A 43 23.54 5.78 -0.95
C ILE A 43 23.54 4.25 -0.81
N ILE A 44 23.54 3.54 -1.92
CA ILE A 44 23.58 2.07 -1.94
C ILE A 44 24.89 1.57 -1.29
N ASN A 45 26.03 2.13 -1.64
CA ASN A 45 27.32 1.73 -1.09
C ASN A 45 27.51 2.12 0.39
N ASN A 46 26.98 3.25 0.85
CA ASN A 46 26.98 3.61 2.26
C ASN A 46 26.01 2.75 3.08
N ASN A 47 24.93 2.25 2.48
CA ASN A 47 24.01 1.32 3.10
C ASN A 47 24.49 -0.14 3.06
N SER A 48 25.49 -0.50 2.23
CA SER A 48 26.06 -1.85 2.20
C SER A 48 26.84 -2.24 3.47
N ASN A 49 27.16 -1.28 4.36
CA ASN A 49 27.67 -1.55 5.71
C ASN A 49 26.60 -1.73 6.79
N ILE A 50 25.32 -1.47 6.47
CA ILE A 50 24.21 -1.98 7.25
C ILE A 50 24.04 -3.41 6.75
N ASN A 51 24.33 -4.41 7.60
CA ASN A 51 23.88 -5.77 7.40
C ASN A 51 22.36 -5.72 7.12
N TYR A 52 21.98 -5.56 5.86
CA TYR A 52 20.71 -6.05 5.37
C TYR A 52 20.82 -7.59 5.50
N SER A 53 20.62 -8.08 6.69
CA SER A 53 19.80 -9.25 6.83
C SER A 53 18.71 -9.03 5.81
N TYR A 54 18.73 -9.75 4.68
CA TYR A 54 17.75 -9.66 3.62
C TYR A 54 16.41 -9.39 4.29
N ALA A 55 15.94 -8.15 4.22
CA ALA A 55 14.63 -7.80 4.73
C ALA A 55 13.74 -8.74 3.95
N HIS A 56 13.25 -9.76 4.64
CA HIS A 56 12.46 -10.83 4.05
C HIS A 56 11.31 -10.13 3.37
N ILE A 57 11.37 -10.03 2.03
CA ILE A 57 10.25 -9.46 1.27
C ILE A 57 9.08 -10.35 1.64
N PRO A 58 8.03 -9.80 2.29
CA PRO A 58 6.98 -10.63 2.82
C PRO A 58 6.36 -11.42 1.69
N THR A 59 6.37 -12.75 1.78
CA THR A 59 5.92 -13.61 0.68
C THR A 59 4.44 -13.44 0.38
N PHE A 60 3.67 -12.85 1.32
CA PHE A 60 2.25 -12.56 1.15
C PHE A 60 1.96 -11.39 0.20
N GLU A 61 2.93 -10.54 -0.13
CA GLU A 61 2.67 -9.36 -0.98
C GLU A 61 2.10 -9.71 -2.35
N ASN A 62 2.47 -10.88 -2.89
CA ASN A 62 2.02 -11.39 -4.18
C ASN A 62 0.91 -12.46 -4.07
N LYS A 63 0.37 -12.68 -2.86
CA LYS A 63 -0.70 -13.66 -2.60
C LYS A 63 -2.05 -12.98 -2.53
N SER A 64 -3.11 -13.73 -2.79
CA SER A 64 -4.47 -13.32 -2.45
C SER A 64 -4.64 -13.17 -0.93
N PRO A 65 -5.66 -12.43 -0.44
CA PRO A 65 -5.94 -12.36 1.00
C PRO A 65 -6.11 -13.74 1.63
N GLU A 66 -6.81 -14.64 0.97
CA GLU A 66 -7.07 -16.00 1.45
C GLU A 66 -5.78 -16.80 1.67
N GLU A 67 -4.82 -16.67 0.74
CA GLU A 67 -3.55 -17.41 0.78
C GLU A 67 -2.50 -16.77 1.69
N GLY A 68 -2.56 -15.44 1.87
CA GLY A 68 -1.49 -14.68 2.52
C GLY A 68 -1.83 -14.12 3.90
N ILE A 69 -3.09 -14.20 4.35
CA ILE A 69 -3.52 -13.50 5.58
C ILE A 69 -2.79 -13.99 6.83
N ASP A 70 -2.57 -15.28 6.98
CA ASP A 70 -1.90 -15.83 8.17
C ASP A 70 -0.47 -15.31 8.31
N GLU A 71 0.26 -15.29 7.19
CA GLU A 71 1.61 -14.77 7.13
C GLU A 71 1.65 -13.25 7.39
N ALA A 72 0.70 -12.51 6.82
CA ALA A 72 0.62 -11.06 7.02
C ALA A 72 0.26 -10.70 8.46
N LEU A 73 -0.66 -11.42 9.10
CA LEU A 73 -1.01 -11.22 10.51
C LEU A 73 0.19 -11.47 11.44
N ALA A 74 0.96 -12.53 11.16
CA ALA A 74 2.17 -12.84 11.89
C ALA A 74 3.27 -11.77 11.66
N TYR A 75 3.50 -11.40 10.40
CA TYR A 75 4.49 -10.38 10.02
C TYR A 75 4.24 -9.02 10.68
N TYR A 76 2.99 -8.59 10.73
CA TYR A 76 2.61 -7.34 11.38
C TYR A 76 2.39 -7.46 12.89
N ASP A 77 2.72 -8.59 13.52
CA ASP A 77 2.53 -8.83 14.96
C ASP A 77 1.11 -8.44 15.41
N ILE A 78 0.12 -9.03 14.78
CA ILE A 78 -1.30 -8.82 15.10
C ILE A 78 -1.65 -9.67 16.34
N LYS A 79 -2.26 -9.06 17.34
CA LYS A 79 -2.73 -9.77 18.53
C LYS A 79 -3.98 -10.58 18.18
N HIS A 80 -4.08 -11.78 18.76
CA HIS A 80 -5.21 -12.70 18.51
C HIS A 80 -5.45 -12.98 17.01
N PRO A 81 -4.42 -13.46 16.27
CA PRO A 81 -4.48 -13.57 14.82
C PRO A 81 -5.64 -14.43 14.33
N THR A 82 -5.98 -15.53 15.02
CA THR A 82 -7.13 -16.38 14.66
C THR A 82 -8.44 -15.60 14.68
N ILE A 83 -8.68 -14.78 15.71
CA ILE A 83 -9.89 -13.96 15.82
C ILE A 83 -9.89 -12.87 14.75
N VAL A 84 -8.75 -12.23 14.49
CA VAL A 84 -8.65 -11.18 13.45
C VAL A 84 -8.80 -11.76 12.04
N LYS A 85 -8.32 -12.97 11.80
CA LYS A 85 -8.59 -13.70 10.55
C LYS A 85 -10.08 -14.00 10.41
N ALA A 86 -10.73 -14.47 11.47
CA ALA A 86 -12.18 -14.71 11.47
C ALA A 86 -12.96 -13.42 11.20
N GLN A 87 -12.53 -12.26 11.73
CA GLN A 87 -13.12 -10.96 11.38
C GLN A 87 -12.98 -10.66 9.89
N ALA A 88 -11.80 -10.82 9.31
CA ALA A 88 -11.59 -10.59 7.89
C ALA A 88 -12.49 -11.49 7.02
N ILE A 89 -12.63 -12.76 7.39
CA ILE A 89 -13.53 -13.71 6.73
C ILE A 89 -14.99 -13.26 6.82
N LEU A 90 -15.44 -12.87 8.01
CA LEU A 90 -16.83 -12.44 8.26
C LEU A 90 -17.16 -11.14 7.50
N GLU A 91 -16.29 -10.10 7.62
CA GLU A 91 -16.50 -8.79 6.99
C GLU A 91 -16.45 -8.83 5.46
N THR A 92 -15.77 -9.79 4.91
CA THR A 92 -15.54 -9.87 3.45
C THR A 92 -16.33 -10.99 2.78
N ALA A 93 -17.22 -11.68 3.50
CA ALA A 93 -17.90 -12.86 2.98
C ALA A 93 -16.90 -13.86 2.34
N HIS A 94 -15.91 -14.30 3.13
CA HIS A 94 -14.83 -15.19 2.68
C HIS A 94 -14.01 -14.58 1.54
N PHE A 95 -13.55 -13.32 1.71
CA PHE A 95 -12.73 -12.55 0.76
C PHE A 95 -13.39 -12.31 -0.61
N SER A 96 -14.72 -12.50 -0.73
CA SER A 96 -15.46 -12.40 -1.99
C SER A 96 -16.27 -11.12 -2.16
N SER A 97 -16.38 -10.28 -1.10
CA SER A 97 -17.17 -9.05 -1.17
C SER A 97 -16.53 -7.97 -2.05
N ASP A 98 -17.36 -7.08 -2.59
CA ASP A 98 -16.91 -5.90 -3.34
C ASP A 98 -15.94 -5.03 -2.53
N LEU A 99 -16.12 -4.95 -1.22
CA LEU A 99 -15.25 -4.19 -0.31
C LEU A 99 -13.84 -4.79 -0.27
N CYS A 100 -13.74 -6.12 -0.26
CA CYS A 100 -12.47 -6.82 -0.36
C CYS A 100 -11.83 -6.63 -1.75
N ILE A 101 -12.59 -6.94 -2.81
CA ILE A 101 -12.05 -7.01 -4.18
C ILE A 101 -11.70 -5.63 -4.74
N LYS A 102 -12.58 -4.63 -4.52
CA LYS A 102 -12.42 -3.29 -5.13
C LYS A 102 -11.67 -2.31 -4.24
N ASN A 103 -11.78 -2.47 -2.92
CA ASN A 103 -11.20 -1.54 -1.96
C ASN A 103 -10.03 -2.11 -1.17
N ASN A 104 -9.71 -3.40 -1.31
CA ASN A 104 -8.67 -4.07 -0.52
C ASN A 104 -8.85 -3.88 1.00
N ASN A 105 -10.10 -3.77 1.46
CA ASN A 105 -10.47 -3.46 2.84
C ASN A 105 -11.06 -4.70 3.52
N LEU A 106 -10.22 -5.43 4.26
CA LEU A 106 -10.59 -6.71 4.87
C LEU A 106 -11.47 -6.57 6.12
N PHE A 107 -11.56 -5.39 6.71
CA PHE A 107 -12.16 -5.19 8.03
C PHE A 107 -13.31 -4.20 8.03
N GLY A 108 -13.84 -3.82 6.87
CA GLY A 108 -14.92 -2.84 6.80
C GLY A 108 -14.55 -1.46 7.37
N LEU A 109 -13.26 -1.10 7.38
CA LEU A 109 -12.80 0.16 7.96
C LEU A 109 -13.43 1.35 7.25
N TYR A 110 -14.09 2.21 8.03
CA TYR A 110 -14.90 3.31 7.54
C TYR A 110 -14.41 4.66 8.02
N ASP A 111 -14.32 5.62 7.11
CA ASP A 111 -14.01 7.02 7.39
C ASP A 111 -15.31 7.79 7.67
N SER A 112 -15.64 7.93 8.93
CA SER A 112 -16.85 8.65 9.38
C SER A 112 -16.87 10.12 8.96
N LYS A 113 -15.69 10.75 8.85
CA LYS A 113 -15.58 12.15 8.46
C LYS A 113 -15.94 12.36 6.99
N ASN A 114 -15.46 11.47 6.12
CA ASN A 114 -15.70 11.54 4.68
C ASN A 114 -16.87 10.65 4.24
N LYS A 115 -17.52 9.94 5.16
CA LYS A 115 -18.67 9.05 4.95
C LYS A 115 -18.42 8.01 3.85
N LYS A 116 -17.25 7.35 3.86
CA LYS A 116 -16.88 6.33 2.90
C LYS A 116 -15.98 5.27 3.53
N TYR A 117 -15.99 4.08 2.95
CA TYR A 117 -15.01 3.05 3.28
C TYR A 117 -13.61 3.46 2.83
N TYR A 118 -12.60 3.08 3.62
CA TYR A 118 -11.21 3.19 3.17
C TYR A 118 -10.96 2.26 2.00
N SER A 119 -10.08 2.71 1.10
CA SER A 119 -9.58 1.93 -0.02
C SER A 119 -8.05 1.92 0.04
N TYR A 120 -7.46 0.77 -0.21
CA TYR A 120 -6.02 0.54 -0.13
C TYR A 120 -5.48 0.07 -1.47
N ASN A 121 -4.19 0.26 -1.70
CA ASN A 121 -3.53 -0.25 -2.92
C ASN A 121 -3.37 -1.77 -2.85
N HIS A 122 -3.13 -2.29 -1.63
CA HIS A 122 -2.95 -3.70 -1.36
C HIS A 122 -3.80 -4.13 -0.15
N TRP A 123 -4.31 -5.35 -0.17
CA TRP A 123 -5.18 -5.87 0.88
C TRP A 123 -4.50 -5.88 2.28
N TRP A 124 -3.19 -6.14 2.34
CA TRP A 124 -2.44 -6.17 3.59
C TRP A 124 -2.28 -4.78 4.23
N GLU A 125 -2.43 -3.69 3.49
CA GLU A 125 -2.46 -2.34 4.06
C GLU A 125 -3.64 -2.15 5.01
N SER A 126 -4.75 -2.85 4.78
CA SER A 126 -5.90 -2.84 5.69
C SER A 126 -5.58 -3.48 7.05
N ILE A 127 -4.67 -4.47 7.10
CA ILE A 127 -4.16 -5.06 8.35
C ILE A 127 -3.37 -4.02 9.15
N ILE A 128 -2.51 -3.26 8.49
CA ILE A 128 -1.75 -2.16 9.13
C ILE A 128 -2.71 -1.10 9.68
N ALA A 129 -3.74 -0.74 8.91
CA ALA A 129 -4.75 0.22 9.34
C ALA A 129 -5.54 -0.32 10.54
N TYR A 130 -5.96 -1.58 10.52
CA TYR A 130 -6.62 -2.26 11.63
C TYR A 130 -5.75 -2.24 12.91
N LYS A 131 -4.47 -2.58 12.81
CA LYS A 131 -3.53 -2.50 13.94
C LYS A 131 -3.48 -1.10 14.54
N LYS A 132 -3.39 -0.08 13.70
CA LYS A 132 -3.27 1.33 14.13
C LYS A 132 -4.56 1.93 14.70
N THR A 133 -5.72 1.46 14.29
CA THR A 133 -7.02 2.08 14.65
C THR A 133 -7.77 1.25 15.69
N ILE A 134 -7.81 -0.07 15.55
CA ILE A 134 -8.55 -0.97 16.41
C ILE A 134 -7.66 -1.55 17.50
N GLN A 135 -6.61 -2.30 17.13
CA GLN A 135 -5.77 -2.98 18.12
C GLN A 135 -4.98 -2.04 19.03
N LYS A 136 -4.67 -0.83 18.57
CA LYS A 136 -4.05 0.19 19.44
C LYS A 136 -4.86 0.47 20.72
N ARG A 137 -6.19 0.23 20.69
CA ARG A 137 -7.11 0.44 21.81
C ARG A 137 -7.20 -0.80 22.72
N TYR A 138 -6.65 -1.93 22.29
CA TYR A 138 -6.72 -3.17 23.01
C TYR A 138 -5.68 -3.25 24.14
N GLU A 139 -6.15 -3.54 25.36
CA GLU A 139 -5.32 -3.81 26.53
C GLU A 139 -5.21 -5.33 26.72
N ASN A 140 -4.00 -5.86 26.79
CA ASN A 140 -3.72 -7.31 26.82
C ASN A 140 -4.32 -8.07 28.03
N SER A 141 -4.84 -7.37 29.03
CA SER A 141 -5.47 -7.96 30.23
C SER A 141 -6.93 -8.38 30.00
N ARG A 142 -7.50 -8.11 28.83
CA ARG A 142 -8.90 -8.31 28.53
C ARG A 142 -9.07 -9.40 27.45
N TYR A 143 -10.15 -10.17 27.53
CA TYR A 143 -10.54 -11.07 26.44
C TYR A 143 -10.88 -10.29 25.17
N TYR A 144 -10.32 -10.70 24.04
CA TYR A 144 -10.42 -9.94 22.79
C TYR A 144 -11.85 -9.80 22.26
N TYR A 145 -12.69 -10.82 22.45
CA TYR A 145 -14.12 -10.73 22.12
C TYR A 145 -14.84 -9.66 22.93
N MET A 146 -14.58 -9.58 24.23
CA MET A 146 -15.15 -8.52 25.07
C MET A 146 -14.66 -7.14 24.66
N PHE A 147 -13.43 -7.02 24.26
CA PHE A 147 -12.89 -5.77 23.72
C PHE A 147 -13.65 -5.34 22.47
N LEU A 148 -13.96 -6.26 21.53
CA LEU A 148 -14.71 -5.95 20.33
C LEU A 148 -16.15 -5.53 20.64
N GLU A 149 -16.80 -6.14 21.64
CA GLU A 149 -18.11 -5.71 22.15
C GLU A 149 -18.06 -4.30 22.76
N ASP A 150 -17.11 -4.03 23.63
CA ASP A 150 -16.97 -2.75 24.33
C ASP A 150 -16.70 -1.57 23.40
N ILE A 151 -16.02 -1.80 22.28
CA ILE A 151 -15.79 -0.76 21.27
C ILE A 151 -16.91 -0.64 20.25
N GLU A 152 -17.98 -1.46 20.41
CA GLU A 152 -19.11 -1.52 19.47
C GLU A 152 -18.61 -1.73 18.03
N TYR A 153 -17.73 -2.75 17.83
CA TYR A 153 -17.08 -2.97 16.54
C TYR A 153 -18.10 -3.21 15.42
N ALA A 154 -19.20 -3.90 15.71
CA ALA A 154 -20.30 -4.14 14.80
C ALA A 154 -21.65 -3.84 15.47
N GLU A 155 -22.62 -3.43 14.66
CA GLU A 155 -24.01 -3.18 15.13
C GLU A 155 -24.81 -4.49 15.32
N ASP A 156 -24.38 -5.58 14.69
CA ASP A 156 -25.01 -6.89 14.78
C ASP A 156 -24.77 -7.53 16.15
N LYS A 157 -25.84 -7.78 16.91
CA LYS A 157 -25.77 -8.42 18.23
C LYS A 157 -25.24 -9.85 18.19
N GLU A 158 -25.37 -10.53 17.07
CA GLU A 158 -24.86 -11.90 16.85
C GLU A 158 -23.41 -11.90 16.32
N TYR A 159 -22.80 -10.74 16.17
CA TYR A 159 -21.45 -10.60 15.60
C TYR A 159 -20.44 -11.49 16.31
N ILE A 160 -20.38 -11.43 17.63
CA ILE A 160 -19.41 -12.21 18.42
C ILE A 160 -19.65 -13.71 18.33
N ASN A 161 -20.91 -14.14 18.26
CA ASN A 161 -21.24 -15.56 18.11
C ASN A 161 -20.79 -16.07 16.74
N LYS A 162 -21.09 -15.34 15.67
CA LYS A 162 -20.61 -15.66 14.31
C LYS A 162 -19.07 -15.68 14.23
N LEU A 163 -18.43 -14.73 14.90
CA LEU A 163 -16.98 -14.63 14.93
C LEU A 163 -16.33 -15.82 15.63
N LYS A 164 -16.89 -16.28 16.76
CA LYS A 164 -16.45 -17.48 17.48
C LYS A 164 -16.60 -18.74 16.63
N GLU A 165 -17.74 -18.91 15.98
CA GLU A 165 -18.00 -20.06 15.11
C GLU A 165 -16.97 -20.16 13.99
N ILE A 166 -16.65 -19.02 13.33
CA ILE A 166 -15.61 -19.00 12.31
C ILE A 166 -14.22 -19.27 12.90
N ALA A 167 -13.88 -18.66 14.04
CA ALA A 167 -12.58 -18.83 14.68
C ALA A 167 -12.33 -20.28 15.12
N GLU A 168 -13.34 -20.95 15.68
CA GLU A 168 -13.28 -22.38 16.04
C GLU A 168 -13.06 -23.30 14.84
N GLY A 169 -13.59 -22.91 13.67
CA GLY A 169 -13.36 -23.63 12.42
C GLY A 169 -11.96 -23.44 11.81
N LEU A 170 -11.17 -22.50 12.34
CA LEU A 170 -9.81 -22.22 11.89
C LEU A 170 -8.73 -22.92 12.72
N GLU A 171 -9.05 -23.44 13.90
CA GLU A 171 -8.15 -24.21 14.79
C GLU A 171 -8.09 -25.68 14.36
#